data_45af98245aa63583c88ad0cd17b6c56f
#
_entry.id   45af98245aa63583c88ad0cd17b6c56f
#
_cell.length_a   1.000
_cell.length_b   1.000
_cell.length_c   1.000
_cell.angle_alpha   90.00
_cell.angle_beta   90.00
_cell.angle_gamma   90.00
#
_symmetry.space_group_name_H-M   'P 1'
#
loop_
_entity.id
_entity.type
_entity.pdbx_description
1 polymer ?
#
loop_
_entity_poly.entity_id
_entity_poly.type
_entity_poly.pdbx_seq_one_letter_code
_entity_poly.pdbx_strand_id
1 'polypeptide(L)'
;MKYNGLTEQEVEKSREEHGSNVIHDSEPTTFWAEFKETFGDPMIKILLVIAAIMIVMFFFGKAEIYEPIGTIVAILIVATVSAKTGVASDTKYRELKESTEKDKCKAYRNGAVTVIEMDDVVVGDKILLQSGDKIPADGVLIDGHLKVDNSALNGEAEECKKTAAQGEVDFPEDITGDTFVDEHSLFRGAVIFDGEGVLDVRKVGLKTMMGKMAEEMQEDEPDSPLKVKLAKLAGQISTFGYIGAAVITLLYIAYFIFFQPVDGATGPAAFFGQAIKTKILTN
;
A
#
# COMPACT_ATOMS: atom_id res chain seq x y z
N MET A 1 16.60 40.27 16.31
CA MET A 1 16.67 38.80 16.46
C MET A 1 17.89 38.28 15.71
N LYS A 2 18.52 37.19 16.15
CA LYS A 2 19.73 36.63 15.53
C LYS A 2 19.47 36.04 14.13
N TYR A 3 18.26 35.56 13.88
CA TYR A 3 17.84 34.92 12.63
C TYR A 3 16.64 35.66 12.00
N ASN A 4 16.74 35.96 10.71
CA ASN A 4 15.67 36.62 9.96
C ASN A 4 14.65 35.61 9.42
N GLY A 5 15.10 34.34 9.22
CA GLY A 5 14.29 33.28 8.61
C GLY A 5 13.92 33.56 7.16
N LEU A 6 13.14 32.64 6.58
CA LEU A 6 12.68 32.75 5.19
C LEU A 6 11.49 33.72 5.08
N THR A 7 11.40 34.41 3.94
CA THR A 7 10.23 35.16 3.50
C THR A 7 9.19 34.19 2.89
N GLU A 8 7.94 34.61 2.76
CA GLU A 8 6.89 33.78 2.13
C GLU A 8 7.24 33.34 0.70
N GLN A 9 7.88 34.21 -0.06
CA GLN A 9 8.32 33.90 -1.42
C GLN A 9 9.44 32.84 -1.44
N GLU A 10 10.37 32.90 -0.49
CA GLU A 10 11.44 31.91 -0.36
C GLU A 10 10.90 30.57 0.15
N VAL A 11 9.86 30.58 1.02
CA VAL A 11 9.16 29.37 1.47
C VAL A 11 8.50 28.67 0.29
N GLU A 12 7.76 29.43 -0.55
CA GLU A 12 7.07 28.85 -1.71
C GLU A 12 8.07 28.28 -2.72
N LYS A 13 9.15 29.02 -3.00
CA LYS A 13 10.23 28.55 -3.87
C LYS A 13 10.88 27.26 -3.33
N SER A 14 11.19 27.23 -2.03
CA SER A 14 11.76 26.03 -1.41
C SER A 14 10.81 24.84 -1.46
N ARG A 15 9.49 25.08 -1.33
CA ARG A 15 8.45 24.05 -1.45
C ARG A 15 8.36 23.49 -2.87
N GLU A 16 8.50 24.33 -3.89
CA GLU A 16 8.54 23.91 -5.29
C GLU A 16 9.79 23.08 -5.61
N GLU A 17 10.96 23.47 -5.07
CA GLU A 17 12.25 22.80 -5.36
C GLU A 17 12.45 21.51 -4.56
N HIS A 18 12.02 21.48 -3.30
CA HIS A 18 12.35 20.40 -2.37
C HIS A 18 11.15 19.56 -1.94
N GLY A 19 9.92 20.02 -2.20
CA GLY A 19 8.67 19.40 -1.76
C GLY A 19 8.21 19.90 -0.38
N SER A 20 7.10 19.33 0.11
CA SER A 20 6.54 19.60 1.43
C SER A 20 7.07 18.61 2.48
N ASN A 21 6.94 18.95 3.75
CA ASN A 21 7.34 18.09 4.86
C ASN A 21 6.27 17.01 5.20
N VAL A 22 5.37 16.74 4.27
CA VAL A 22 4.35 15.69 4.44
C VAL A 22 4.98 14.34 4.13
N ILE A 23 4.86 13.38 5.04
CA ILE A 23 5.09 11.97 4.74
C ILE A 23 3.77 11.47 4.16
N HIS A 24 3.72 11.24 2.84
CA HIS A 24 2.51 10.84 2.16
C HIS A 24 2.03 9.49 2.66
N ASP A 25 0.78 9.47 3.06
CA ASP A 25 0.01 8.23 2.98
C ASP A 25 -0.26 7.95 1.50
N SER A 26 -0.47 6.67 1.17
CA SER A 26 -0.90 6.23 -0.16
C SER A 26 -1.94 7.16 -0.77
N GLU A 27 -1.89 7.35 -2.08
CA GLU A 27 -2.87 8.16 -2.82
C GLU A 27 -4.31 7.73 -2.48
N PRO A 28 -5.28 8.68 -2.48
CA PRO A 28 -6.67 8.35 -2.17
C PRO A 28 -7.17 7.28 -3.14
N THR A 29 -7.72 6.21 -2.58
CA THR A 29 -8.27 5.12 -3.37
C THR A 29 -9.46 5.59 -4.17
N THR A 30 -9.39 5.41 -5.48
CA THR A 30 -10.47 5.78 -6.39
C THR A 30 -11.44 4.61 -6.54
N PHE A 31 -12.75 4.89 -6.65
CA PHE A 31 -13.77 3.85 -6.87
C PHE A 31 -13.41 2.88 -8.01
N TRP A 32 -12.87 3.38 -9.10
CA TRP A 32 -12.50 2.53 -10.23
C TRP A 32 -11.25 1.68 -9.99
N ALA A 33 -10.33 2.11 -9.14
CA ALA A 33 -9.18 1.32 -8.72
C ALA A 33 -9.66 0.14 -7.86
N GLU A 34 -10.42 0.40 -6.81
CA GLU A 34 -11.04 -0.62 -5.94
C GLU A 34 -11.95 -1.59 -6.72
N PHE A 35 -12.76 -1.06 -7.64
CA PHE A 35 -13.63 -1.88 -8.50
C PHE A 35 -12.80 -2.84 -9.36
N LYS A 36 -11.72 -2.37 -9.98
CA LYS A 36 -10.79 -3.22 -10.75
C LYS A 36 -10.08 -4.25 -9.88
N GLU A 37 -9.62 -3.84 -8.70
CA GLU A 37 -8.92 -4.71 -7.76
C GLU A 37 -9.78 -5.87 -7.32
N THR A 38 -11.09 -5.65 -7.14
CA THR A 38 -12.06 -6.72 -6.82
C THR A 38 -12.02 -7.87 -7.83
N PHE A 39 -11.75 -7.62 -9.11
CA PHE A 39 -11.59 -8.68 -10.12
C PHE A 39 -10.25 -9.44 -10.00
N GLY A 40 -9.33 -8.95 -9.20
CA GLY A 40 -8.11 -9.65 -8.78
C GLY A 40 -8.37 -10.77 -7.75
N ASP A 41 -9.50 -10.70 -7.01
CA ASP A 41 -9.86 -11.67 -5.99
C ASP A 41 -10.05 -13.09 -6.57
N PRO A 42 -9.42 -14.12 -5.96
CA PRO A 42 -9.55 -15.51 -6.40
C PRO A 42 -11.00 -16.00 -6.46
N MET A 43 -11.85 -15.55 -5.52
CA MET A 43 -13.27 -15.94 -5.51
C MET A 43 -14.03 -15.39 -6.70
N ILE A 44 -13.80 -14.12 -7.03
CA ILE A 44 -14.42 -13.47 -8.20
C ILE A 44 -13.92 -14.10 -9.51
N LYS A 45 -12.63 -14.45 -9.60
CA LYS A 45 -12.07 -15.16 -10.75
C LYS A 45 -12.75 -16.51 -10.98
N ILE A 46 -12.99 -17.27 -9.91
CA ILE A 46 -13.71 -18.56 -9.98
C ILE A 46 -15.14 -18.34 -10.48
N LEU A 47 -15.85 -17.34 -9.94
CA LEU A 47 -17.21 -17.02 -10.37
C LEU A 47 -17.26 -16.59 -11.85
N LEU A 48 -16.27 -15.83 -12.32
CA LEU A 48 -16.15 -15.47 -13.73
C LEU A 48 -15.93 -16.68 -14.64
N VAL A 49 -15.11 -17.64 -14.20
CA VAL A 49 -14.90 -18.90 -14.95
C VAL A 49 -16.21 -19.70 -15.00
N ILE A 50 -16.93 -19.80 -13.89
CA ILE A 50 -18.24 -20.47 -13.85
C ILE A 50 -19.23 -19.79 -14.79
N ALA A 51 -19.33 -18.46 -14.75
CA ALA A 51 -20.18 -17.69 -15.64
C ALA A 51 -19.83 -17.93 -17.13
N ALA A 52 -18.54 -17.98 -17.45
CA ALA A 52 -18.09 -18.28 -18.82
C ALA A 52 -18.49 -19.70 -19.27
N ILE A 53 -18.34 -20.69 -18.38
CA ILE A 53 -18.79 -22.07 -18.66
C ILE A 53 -20.30 -22.11 -18.87
N MET A 54 -21.09 -21.41 -18.04
CA MET A 54 -22.54 -21.34 -18.18
C MET A 54 -22.96 -20.70 -19.51
N ILE A 55 -22.27 -19.65 -19.96
CA ILE A 55 -22.49 -19.03 -21.27
C ILE A 55 -22.23 -20.04 -22.39
N VAL A 56 -21.15 -20.79 -22.34
CA VAL A 56 -20.85 -21.86 -23.30
C VAL A 56 -21.93 -22.92 -23.29
N MET A 57 -22.37 -23.38 -22.11
CA MET A 57 -23.44 -24.36 -21.96
C MET A 57 -24.78 -23.86 -22.53
N PHE A 58 -25.08 -22.57 -22.38
CA PHE A 58 -26.25 -21.94 -23.00
C PHE A 58 -26.23 -22.08 -24.54
N PHE A 59 -25.09 -21.80 -25.20
CA PHE A 59 -24.97 -21.96 -26.66
C PHE A 59 -25.14 -23.42 -27.10
N PHE A 60 -24.87 -24.38 -26.27
CA PHE A 60 -25.15 -25.81 -26.53
C PHE A 60 -26.56 -26.25 -26.13
N GLY A 61 -27.43 -25.34 -25.71
CA GLY A 61 -28.79 -25.62 -25.27
C GLY A 61 -28.89 -26.46 -23.98
N LYS A 62 -27.85 -26.40 -23.14
CA LYS A 62 -27.75 -27.18 -21.87
C LYS A 62 -27.92 -26.33 -20.60
N ALA A 63 -28.03 -25.01 -20.76
CA ALA A 63 -28.27 -24.07 -19.66
C ALA A 63 -29.29 -23.02 -20.10
N GLU A 64 -29.97 -22.41 -19.14
CA GLU A 64 -30.91 -21.33 -19.42
C GLU A 64 -30.19 -19.96 -19.28
N ILE A 65 -30.59 -18.98 -20.08
CA ILE A 65 -29.90 -17.70 -20.21
C ILE A 65 -29.88 -16.89 -18.89
N TYR A 66 -30.86 -17.06 -18.02
CA TYR A 66 -30.94 -16.36 -16.75
C TYR A 66 -29.85 -16.79 -15.73
N GLU A 67 -29.30 -18.00 -15.87
CA GLU A 67 -28.26 -18.52 -14.96
C GLU A 67 -26.94 -17.72 -15.08
N PRO A 68 -26.32 -17.60 -16.29
CA PRO A 68 -25.11 -16.79 -16.42
C PRO A 68 -25.37 -15.30 -16.19
N ILE A 69 -26.54 -14.76 -16.59
CA ILE A 69 -26.90 -13.37 -16.34
C ILE A 69 -26.97 -13.10 -14.82
N GLY A 70 -27.66 -13.98 -14.07
CA GLY A 70 -27.76 -13.87 -12.62
C GLY A 70 -26.38 -13.86 -11.94
N THR A 71 -25.47 -14.72 -12.40
CA THR A 71 -24.09 -14.78 -11.88
C THR A 71 -23.32 -13.49 -12.17
N ILE A 72 -23.41 -12.97 -13.38
CA ILE A 72 -22.76 -11.71 -13.77
C ILE A 72 -23.29 -10.53 -12.95
N VAL A 73 -24.63 -10.45 -12.80
CA VAL A 73 -25.26 -9.40 -12.00
C VAL A 73 -24.81 -9.49 -10.54
N ALA A 74 -24.73 -10.70 -9.98
CA ALA A 74 -24.23 -10.90 -8.62
C ALA A 74 -22.76 -10.42 -8.47
N ILE A 75 -21.89 -10.74 -9.43
CA ILE A 75 -20.48 -10.27 -9.44
C ILE A 75 -20.43 -8.74 -9.47
N LEU A 76 -21.22 -8.09 -10.34
CA LEU A 76 -21.25 -6.63 -10.43
C LEU A 76 -21.76 -5.96 -9.15
N ILE A 77 -22.76 -6.55 -8.50
CA ILE A 77 -23.25 -6.06 -7.20
C ILE A 77 -22.13 -6.16 -6.15
N VAL A 78 -21.50 -7.32 -6.04
CA VAL A 78 -20.41 -7.54 -5.08
C VAL A 78 -19.26 -6.56 -5.35
N ALA A 79 -18.81 -6.43 -6.59
CA ALA A 79 -17.74 -5.52 -6.96
C ALA A 79 -18.09 -4.04 -6.64
N THR A 80 -19.33 -3.63 -6.90
CA THR A 80 -19.79 -2.28 -6.59
C THR A 80 -19.85 -2.01 -5.09
N VAL A 81 -20.35 -2.97 -4.30
CA VAL A 81 -20.43 -2.85 -2.84
C VAL A 81 -19.04 -2.84 -2.23
N SER A 82 -18.15 -3.74 -2.67
CA SER A 82 -16.75 -3.80 -2.24
C SER A 82 -16.03 -2.48 -2.50
N ALA A 83 -16.09 -1.97 -3.73
CA ALA A 83 -15.46 -0.71 -4.10
C ALA A 83 -15.99 0.49 -3.30
N LYS A 84 -17.31 0.59 -3.08
CA LYS A 84 -17.89 1.64 -2.24
C LYS A 84 -17.43 1.54 -0.79
N THR A 85 -17.35 0.33 -0.25
CA THR A 85 -16.90 0.11 1.13
C THR A 85 -15.43 0.44 1.29
N GLY A 86 -14.57 0.06 0.33
CA GLY A 86 -13.15 0.38 0.30
C GLY A 86 -12.92 1.90 0.33
N VAL A 87 -13.52 2.63 -0.63
CA VAL A 87 -13.42 4.10 -0.69
C VAL A 87 -13.97 4.77 0.57
N ALA A 88 -15.11 4.31 1.11
CA ALA A 88 -15.68 4.88 2.33
C ALA A 88 -14.79 4.62 3.55
N SER A 89 -14.14 3.47 3.63
CA SER A 89 -13.15 3.14 4.67
C SER A 89 -11.92 4.03 4.58
N ASP A 90 -11.36 4.22 3.39
CA ASP A 90 -10.21 5.11 3.16
C ASP A 90 -10.55 6.56 3.52
N THR A 91 -11.71 7.05 3.08
CA THR A 91 -12.17 8.41 3.42
C THR A 91 -12.28 8.61 4.92
N LYS A 92 -12.90 7.67 5.64
CA LYS A 92 -13.02 7.76 7.12
C LYS A 92 -11.68 7.69 7.82
N TYR A 93 -10.75 6.86 7.33
CA TYR A 93 -9.41 6.81 7.87
C TYR A 93 -8.68 8.15 7.72
N ARG A 94 -8.80 8.79 6.55
CA ARG A 94 -8.23 10.13 6.28
C ARG A 94 -8.86 11.22 7.15
N GLU A 95 -10.19 11.22 7.27
CA GLU A 95 -10.92 12.16 8.15
C GLU A 95 -10.48 12.03 9.61
N LEU A 96 -10.30 10.79 10.11
CA LEU A 96 -9.79 10.55 11.45
C LEU A 96 -8.35 11.05 11.63
N LYS A 97 -7.52 10.85 10.63
CA LYS A 97 -6.13 11.33 10.64
C LYS A 97 -6.06 12.87 10.58
N GLU A 98 -6.86 13.51 9.74
CA GLU A 98 -6.96 14.97 9.65
C GLU A 98 -7.53 15.60 10.93
N SER A 99 -8.43 14.90 11.64
CA SER A 99 -9.00 15.37 12.90
C SER A 99 -8.05 15.26 14.09
N THR A 100 -6.95 14.51 13.93
CA THR A 100 -5.89 14.46 14.94
C THR A 100 -5.13 15.77 14.91
N GLU A 101 -4.94 16.37 16.09
CA GLU A 101 -4.28 17.67 16.24
C GLU A 101 -2.88 17.60 15.60
N LYS A 102 -2.68 18.40 14.55
CA LYS A 102 -1.39 18.43 13.83
C LYS A 102 -0.33 19.02 14.74
N ASP A 103 0.78 18.34 14.86
CA ASP A 103 1.94 18.81 15.61
C ASP A 103 2.43 20.16 15.04
N LYS A 104 2.73 21.12 15.92
CA LYS A 104 3.18 22.48 15.57
C LYS A 104 4.61 22.69 16.01
N CYS A 105 5.31 23.55 15.28
CA CYS A 105 6.68 23.96 15.60
C CYS A 105 6.85 25.47 15.48
N LYS A 106 7.95 25.99 16.01
CA LYS A 106 8.28 27.44 16.02
C LYS A 106 9.35 27.71 14.99
N ALA A 107 8.99 28.38 13.90
CA ALA A 107 9.92 28.74 12.83
C ALA A 107 10.25 30.25 12.85
N TYR A 108 11.48 30.61 12.53
CA TYR A 108 11.84 31.98 12.22
C TYR A 108 11.41 32.28 10.78
N ARG A 109 10.43 33.15 10.59
CA ARG A 109 9.99 33.64 9.28
C ARG A 109 9.72 35.13 9.32
N ASN A 110 10.07 35.84 8.26
CA ASN A 110 9.87 37.30 8.15
C ASN A 110 10.43 38.10 9.36
N GLY A 111 11.53 37.66 9.96
CA GLY A 111 12.14 38.32 11.13
C GLY A 111 11.45 38.09 12.46
N ALA A 112 10.45 37.20 12.54
CA ALA A 112 9.71 36.84 13.76
C ALA A 112 9.67 35.34 13.97
N VAL A 113 9.47 34.91 15.22
CA VAL A 113 9.14 33.52 15.54
C VAL A 113 7.64 33.30 15.31
N THR A 114 7.30 32.43 14.39
CA THR A 114 5.91 32.10 14.03
C THR A 114 5.66 30.63 14.31
N VAL A 115 4.49 30.30 14.85
CA VAL A 115 4.05 28.92 15.03
C VAL A 115 3.44 28.44 13.72
N ILE A 116 4.00 27.37 13.19
CA ILE A 116 3.54 26.73 11.94
C ILE A 116 3.24 25.26 12.17
N GLU A 117 2.48 24.62 11.29
CA GLU A 117 2.31 23.17 11.28
C GLU A 117 3.63 22.51 10.87
N MET A 118 3.94 21.33 11.42
CA MET A 118 5.16 20.60 11.04
C MET A 118 5.17 20.25 9.54
N ASP A 119 3.99 20.05 8.93
CA ASP A 119 3.85 19.77 7.51
C ASP A 119 4.23 20.96 6.60
N ASP A 120 4.18 22.18 7.16
CA ASP A 120 4.54 23.43 6.44
C ASP A 120 6.02 23.78 6.48
N VAL A 121 6.83 22.99 7.17
CA VAL A 121 8.27 23.17 7.23
C VAL A 121 8.90 22.91 5.86
N VAL A 122 9.83 23.78 5.45
CA VAL A 122 10.56 23.67 4.17
C VAL A 122 12.07 23.66 4.40
N VAL A 123 12.82 23.21 3.41
CA VAL A 123 14.29 23.29 3.43
C VAL A 123 14.75 24.74 3.56
N GLY A 124 15.71 24.99 4.47
CA GLY A 124 16.21 26.32 4.79
C GLY A 124 15.48 27.04 5.93
N ASP A 125 14.35 26.50 6.41
CA ASP A 125 13.70 27.02 7.63
C ASP A 125 14.63 26.91 8.84
N LYS A 126 14.57 27.91 9.70
CA LYS A 126 15.23 27.93 11.01
C LYS A 126 14.20 27.66 12.08
N ILE A 127 14.28 26.50 12.72
CA ILE A 127 13.28 26.06 13.71
C ILE A 127 13.84 26.24 15.11
N LEU A 128 13.11 26.95 15.96
CA LEU A 128 13.41 27.05 17.38
C LEU A 128 12.92 25.78 18.07
N LEU A 129 13.85 25.08 18.68
CA LEU A 129 13.62 23.82 19.39
C LEU A 129 13.84 24.01 20.90
N GLN A 130 12.91 23.50 21.70
CA GLN A 130 12.94 23.57 23.17
C GLN A 130 12.63 22.19 23.77
N SER A 131 12.96 22.04 25.05
CA SER A 131 12.66 20.79 25.78
C SER A 131 11.20 20.39 25.65
N GLY A 132 10.95 19.14 25.31
CA GLY A 132 9.62 18.56 25.03
C GLY A 132 9.16 18.67 23.59
N ASP A 133 9.81 19.47 22.74
CA ASP A 133 9.47 19.57 21.32
C ASP A 133 9.92 18.32 20.55
N LYS A 134 9.16 17.94 19.52
CA LYS A 134 9.59 16.96 18.52
C LYS A 134 10.30 17.68 17.39
N ILE A 135 11.36 17.07 16.87
CA ILE A 135 12.10 17.57 15.73
C ILE A 135 11.26 17.37 14.46
N PRO A 136 10.91 18.47 13.71
CA PRO A 136 9.96 18.39 12.61
C PRO A 136 10.55 17.88 11.30
N ALA A 137 11.87 18.03 11.09
CA ALA A 137 12.57 17.72 9.85
C ALA A 137 14.04 17.41 10.11
N ASP A 138 14.74 16.81 9.15
CA ASP A 138 16.16 16.52 9.28
C ASP A 138 17.00 17.78 8.97
N GLY A 139 18.05 17.99 9.75
CA GLY A 139 18.94 19.12 9.54
C GLY A 139 20.08 19.21 10.55
N VAL A 140 20.67 20.39 10.63
CA VAL A 140 21.86 20.66 11.44
C VAL A 140 21.53 21.66 12.56
N LEU A 141 22.01 21.39 13.76
CA LEU A 141 21.93 22.33 14.89
C LEU A 141 22.93 23.47 14.67
N ILE A 142 22.43 24.67 14.48
CA ILE A 142 23.27 25.87 14.18
C ILE A 142 23.45 26.80 15.37
N ASP A 143 22.68 26.64 16.43
CA ASP A 143 22.77 27.40 17.66
C ASP A 143 22.28 26.60 18.85
N GLY A 144 22.85 26.85 20.03
CA GLY A 144 22.45 26.22 21.26
C GLY A 144 23.06 24.84 21.51
N HIS A 145 22.46 24.12 22.42
CA HIS A 145 22.82 22.75 22.79
C HIS A 145 21.56 21.99 23.19
N LEU A 146 21.49 20.73 22.81
CA LEU A 146 20.34 19.87 23.04
C LEU A 146 20.77 18.51 23.59
N LYS A 147 19.89 17.90 24.37
CA LYS A 147 19.88 16.45 24.60
C LYS A 147 18.68 15.87 23.89
N VAL A 148 18.92 14.93 23.02
CA VAL A 148 17.90 14.37 22.11
C VAL A 148 17.77 12.89 22.35
N ASP A 149 16.53 12.43 22.41
CA ASP A 149 16.15 11.02 22.41
C ASP A 149 15.82 10.56 20.98
N ASN A 150 16.64 9.67 20.45
CA ASN A 150 16.49 9.08 19.13
C ASN A 150 15.78 7.71 19.16
N SER A 151 15.22 7.29 20.28
CA SER A 151 14.62 5.95 20.45
C SER A 151 13.51 5.65 19.44
N ALA A 152 12.80 6.67 18.97
CA ALA A 152 11.79 6.53 17.93
C ALA A 152 12.36 6.12 16.56
N LEU A 153 13.67 6.29 16.33
CA LEU A 153 14.34 6.05 15.05
C LEU A 153 15.21 4.79 15.07
N ASN A 154 15.99 4.59 16.14
CA ASN A 154 16.94 3.48 16.24
C ASN A 154 16.54 2.43 17.30
N GLY A 155 15.49 2.69 18.08
CA GLY A 155 15.05 1.81 19.17
C GLY A 155 15.91 1.86 20.43
N GLU A 156 16.99 2.66 20.44
CA GLU A 156 17.91 2.76 21.59
C GLU A 156 17.57 4.00 22.41
N ALA A 157 17.26 3.81 23.70
CA ALA A 157 16.92 4.88 24.63
C ALA A 157 18.21 5.55 25.20
N GLU A 158 19.12 5.97 24.33
CA GLU A 158 20.29 6.73 24.74
C GLU A 158 20.11 8.21 24.44
N GLU A 159 20.35 9.04 25.46
CA GLU A 159 20.36 10.49 25.29
C GLU A 159 21.61 10.93 24.52
N CYS A 160 21.39 11.42 23.31
CA CYS A 160 22.46 11.99 22.49
C CYS A 160 22.64 13.48 22.78
N LYS A 161 23.87 13.88 23.15
CA LYS A 161 24.21 15.30 23.28
C LYS A 161 24.48 15.88 21.90
N LYS A 162 23.81 17.01 21.59
CA LYS A 162 23.97 17.75 20.36
C LYS A 162 24.46 19.15 20.65
N THR A 163 25.44 19.60 19.86
CA THR A 163 26.08 20.92 19.96
C THR A 163 25.98 21.63 18.63
N ALA A 164 25.93 22.97 18.68
CA ALA A 164 25.87 23.76 17.45
C ALA A 164 27.11 23.59 16.58
N ALA A 165 26.90 23.41 15.29
CA ALA A 165 27.96 23.33 14.31
C ALA A 165 28.72 24.68 14.21
N GLN A 166 30.04 24.60 14.16
CA GLN A 166 30.89 25.82 13.93
C GLN A 166 31.19 25.94 12.42
N GLY A 167 30.42 26.76 11.72
CA GLY A 167 30.56 26.97 10.28
C GLY A 167 29.54 26.20 9.47
N GLU A 168 29.75 26.14 8.16
CA GLU A 168 28.91 25.44 7.24
C GLU A 168 29.23 23.92 7.31
N VAL A 169 28.31 23.13 7.82
CA VAL A 169 28.41 21.66 7.93
C VAL A 169 27.39 21.06 6.99
N ASP A 170 27.85 20.17 6.12
CA ASP A 170 26.99 19.41 5.24
C ASP A 170 26.22 18.34 6.05
N PHE A 171 24.93 18.21 5.75
CA PHE A 171 24.12 17.13 6.31
C PHE A 171 24.44 15.82 5.57
N PRO A 172 24.69 14.71 6.26
CA PRO A 172 25.06 13.45 5.64
C PRO A 172 23.98 12.95 4.67
N GLU A 173 24.40 12.51 3.48
CA GLU A 173 23.52 11.95 2.47
C GLU A 173 23.04 10.55 2.87
N ASP A 174 24.00 9.71 3.33
CA ASP A 174 23.71 8.36 3.82
C ASP A 174 23.66 8.35 5.33
N ILE A 175 22.52 7.91 5.86
CA ILE A 175 22.26 7.82 7.30
C ILE A 175 22.51 6.38 7.72
N THR A 176 23.57 6.18 8.50
CA THR A 176 23.92 4.90 9.13
C THR A 176 23.74 4.99 10.63
N GLY A 177 23.86 3.87 11.35
CA GLY A 177 23.74 3.86 12.82
C GLY A 177 24.66 4.87 13.52
N ASP A 178 25.88 5.08 12.99
CA ASP A 178 26.86 6.05 13.52
C ASP A 178 26.42 7.51 13.31
N THR A 179 25.57 7.79 12.31
CA THR A 179 25.10 9.15 12.01
C THR A 179 24.17 9.70 13.11
N PHE A 180 23.47 8.83 13.87
CA PHE A 180 22.66 9.26 15.01
C PHE A 180 23.51 9.81 16.16
N VAL A 181 24.76 9.38 16.23
CA VAL A 181 25.73 9.81 17.26
C VAL A 181 26.40 11.12 16.89
N ASP A 182 26.32 11.55 15.60
CA ASP A 182 26.89 12.83 15.16
C ASP A 182 26.39 13.99 16.02
N GLU A 183 27.31 14.85 16.46
CA GLU A 183 27.03 15.91 17.43
C GLU A 183 26.19 17.06 16.87
N HIS A 184 26.08 17.18 15.56
CA HIS A 184 25.45 18.33 14.90
C HIS A 184 24.15 17.99 14.19
N SER A 185 23.97 16.73 13.81
CA SER A 185 22.81 16.28 13.04
C SER A 185 21.60 16.01 13.91
N LEU A 186 20.45 16.50 13.48
CA LEU A 186 19.15 16.30 14.10
C LEU A 186 18.21 15.60 13.10
N PHE A 187 17.40 14.68 13.59
CA PHE A 187 16.52 13.83 12.75
C PHE A 187 15.07 14.00 13.12
N ARG A 188 14.20 14.02 12.12
CA ARG A 188 12.75 14.08 12.28
C ARG A 188 12.23 12.97 13.18
N GLY A 189 11.32 13.34 14.09
CA GLY A 189 10.65 12.38 14.99
C GLY A 189 11.37 12.17 16.32
N ALA A 190 12.63 12.55 16.44
CA ALA A 190 13.33 12.56 17.72
C ALA A 190 12.76 13.63 18.67
N VAL A 191 12.84 13.39 19.97
CA VAL A 191 12.28 14.26 21.00
C VAL A 191 13.41 14.96 21.76
N ILE A 192 13.23 16.24 22.03
CA ILE A 192 14.20 17.01 22.81
C ILE A 192 13.94 16.79 24.29
N PHE A 193 14.88 16.17 24.96
CA PHE A 193 14.81 15.92 26.39
C PHE A 193 15.16 17.16 27.21
N ASP A 194 16.25 17.88 26.82
CA ASP A 194 16.71 19.03 27.56
C ASP A 194 17.46 20.01 26.63
N GLY A 195 17.42 21.29 26.93
CA GLY A 195 18.14 22.36 26.21
C GLY A 195 17.26 23.19 25.28
N GLU A 196 17.92 24.11 24.60
CA GLU A 196 17.32 24.98 23.58
C GLU A 196 18.30 25.16 22.43
N GLY A 197 17.80 25.19 21.19
CA GLY A 197 18.64 25.37 20.03
C GLY A 197 17.86 25.76 18.77
N VAL A 198 18.61 26.02 17.69
CA VAL A 198 18.04 26.34 16.38
C VAL A 198 18.49 25.32 15.36
N LEU A 199 17.51 24.63 14.77
CA LEU A 199 17.69 23.70 13.67
C LEU A 199 17.69 24.44 12.34
N ASP A 200 18.66 24.18 11.48
CA ASP A 200 18.67 24.52 10.06
C ASP A 200 18.18 23.31 9.26
N VAL A 201 16.99 23.42 8.66
CA VAL A 201 16.35 22.32 7.94
C VAL A 201 17.06 22.02 6.63
N ARG A 202 17.46 20.76 6.42
CA ARG A 202 18.18 20.29 5.22
C ARG A 202 17.37 19.30 4.39
N LYS A 203 16.53 18.47 5.02
CA LYS A 203 15.67 17.50 4.32
C LYS A 203 14.26 17.52 4.92
N VAL A 204 13.25 17.37 4.06
CA VAL A 204 11.82 17.36 4.42
C VAL A 204 11.10 16.17 3.81
N GLY A 205 9.95 15.80 4.37
CA GLY A 205 9.05 14.77 3.85
C GLY A 205 9.72 13.40 3.71
N LEU A 206 9.54 12.76 2.56
CA LEU A 206 10.11 11.44 2.25
C LEU A 206 11.64 11.42 2.15
N LYS A 207 12.28 12.59 2.01
CA LYS A 207 13.74 12.68 1.99
C LYS A 207 14.36 12.62 3.39
N THR A 208 13.57 12.77 4.45
CA THR A 208 14.01 12.58 5.83
C THR A 208 14.25 11.11 6.13
N MET A 209 15.01 10.82 7.19
CA MET A 209 15.23 9.45 7.66
C MET A 209 13.90 8.77 7.98
N MET A 210 13.03 9.44 8.73
CA MET A 210 11.71 8.93 9.08
C MET A 210 10.84 8.71 7.83
N GLY A 211 10.95 9.57 6.81
CA GLY A 211 10.27 9.43 5.53
C GLY A 211 10.70 8.19 4.77
N LYS A 212 12.02 7.93 4.68
CA LYS A 212 12.57 6.71 4.07
C LYS A 212 12.12 5.45 4.80
N MET A 213 12.15 5.44 6.12
CA MET A 213 11.64 4.30 6.91
C MET A 213 10.15 4.06 6.66
N ALA A 214 9.35 5.12 6.55
CA ALA A 214 7.93 5.01 6.23
C ALA A 214 7.69 4.46 4.82
N GLU A 215 8.51 4.83 3.84
CA GLU A 215 8.47 4.31 2.47
C GLU A 215 8.85 2.82 2.42
N GLU A 216 9.93 2.42 3.10
CA GLU A 216 10.34 1.02 3.24
C GLU A 216 9.28 0.15 3.93
N MET A 217 8.53 0.71 4.90
CA MET A 217 7.42 0.02 5.56
C MET A 217 6.16 -0.12 4.68
N GLN A 218 6.03 0.68 3.62
CA GLN A 218 4.93 0.61 2.65
C GLN A 218 5.23 -0.37 1.50
N GLU A 219 6.48 -0.74 1.29
CA GLU A 219 6.80 -1.85 0.40
C GLU A 219 6.19 -3.14 0.97
N ASP A 220 5.49 -3.90 0.12
CA ASP A 220 4.84 -5.15 0.51
C ASP A 220 5.81 -6.02 1.33
N GLU A 221 5.48 -6.24 2.61
CA GLU A 221 6.25 -7.17 3.44
C GLU A 221 6.35 -8.51 2.72
N PRO A 222 7.56 -9.05 2.53
CA PRO A 222 7.71 -10.36 1.92
C PRO A 222 6.90 -11.38 2.74
N ASP A 223 6.04 -12.12 2.05
CA ASP A 223 5.18 -13.13 2.68
C ASP A 223 5.96 -13.96 3.71
N SER A 224 5.42 -14.10 4.91
CA SER A 224 6.09 -14.86 5.96
C SER A 224 6.42 -16.28 5.45
N PRO A 225 7.57 -16.88 5.84
CA PRO A 225 7.97 -18.21 5.39
C PRO A 225 6.89 -19.27 5.62
N LEU A 226 6.05 -19.10 6.65
CA LEU A 226 4.91 -19.96 6.95
C LEU A 226 3.81 -19.79 5.91
N LYS A 227 3.46 -18.54 5.55
CA LYS A 227 2.45 -18.23 4.54
C LYS A 227 2.83 -18.78 3.18
N VAL A 228 4.10 -18.63 2.78
CA VAL A 228 4.65 -19.19 1.53
C VAL A 228 4.56 -20.73 1.51
N LYS A 229 4.91 -21.39 2.63
CA LYS A 229 4.81 -22.86 2.75
C LYS A 229 3.36 -23.32 2.71
N LEU A 230 2.44 -22.62 3.39
CA LEU A 230 1.01 -22.93 3.39
C LEU A 230 0.39 -22.73 1.99
N ALA A 231 0.74 -21.65 1.30
CA ALA A 231 0.31 -21.41 -0.08
C ALA A 231 0.80 -22.51 -1.04
N LYS A 232 2.05 -22.96 -0.87
CA LYS A 232 2.59 -24.08 -1.65
C LYS A 232 1.86 -25.39 -1.38
N LEU A 233 1.57 -25.70 -0.12
CA LEU A 233 0.78 -26.89 0.25
C LEU A 233 -0.66 -26.81 -0.30
N ALA A 234 -1.32 -25.67 -0.18
CA ALA A 234 -2.64 -25.44 -0.76
C ALA A 234 -2.62 -25.63 -2.29
N GLY A 235 -1.60 -25.10 -2.97
CA GLY A 235 -1.41 -25.32 -4.40
C GLY A 235 -1.22 -26.80 -4.78
N GLN A 236 -0.47 -27.55 -4.00
CA GLN A 236 -0.31 -28.98 -4.20
C GLN A 236 -1.63 -29.75 -4.03
N ILE A 237 -2.37 -29.48 -2.96
CA ILE A 237 -3.69 -30.08 -2.70
C ILE A 237 -4.68 -29.76 -3.84
N SER A 238 -4.70 -28.50 -4.28
CA SER A 238 -5.53 -28.08 -5.43
C SER A 238 -5.15 -28.81 -6.71
N THR A 239 -3.86 -29.00 -6.98
CA THR A 239 -3.38 -29.73 -8.14
C THR A 239 -3.84 -31.19 -8.11
N PHE A 240 -3.73 -31.87 -6.97
CA PHE A 240 -4.27 -33.23 -6.81
C PHE A 240 -5.80 -33.28 -6.99
N GLY A 241 -6.52 -32.28 -6.48
CA GLY A 241 -7.97 -32.15 -6.69
C GLY A 241 -8.33 -31.99 -8.16
N TYR A 242 -7.63 -31.16 -8.91
CA TYR A 242 -7.86 -30.97 -10.34
C TYR A 242 -7.55 -32.23 -11.16
N ILE A 243 -6.45 -32.90 -10.85
CA ILE A 243 -6.08 -34.17 -11.51
C ILE A 243 -7.16 -35.22 -11.22
N GLY A 244 -7.61 -35.34 -9.95
CA GLY A 244 -8.69 -36.26 -9.56
C GLY A 244 -9.99 -35.96 -10.30
N ALA A 245 -10.39 -34.70 -10.36
CA ALA A 245 -11.60 -34.28 -11.08
C ALA A 245 -11.50 -34.57 -12.58
N ALA A 246 -10.35 -34.32 -13.19
CA ALA A 246 -10.10 -34.63 -14.61
C ALA A 246 -10.20 -36.17 -14.88
N VAL A 247 -9.59 -36.96 -14.03
CA VAL A 247 -9.65 -38.43 -14.14
C VAL A 247 -11.11 -38.94 -14.00
N ILE A 248 -11.84 -38.47 -13.00
CA ILE A 248 -13.26 -38.84 -12.82
C ILE A 248 -14.09 -38.43 -14.04
N THR A 249 -13.88 -37.22 -14.56
CA THR A 249 -14.59 -36.74 -15.75
C THR A 249 -14.29 -37.60 -16.97
N LEU A 250 -13.03 -37.97 -17.20
CA LEU A 250 -12.64 -38.84 -18.30
C LEU A 250 -13.23 -40.25 -18.15
N LEU A 251 -13.18 -40.81 -16.94
CA LEU A 251 -13.82 -42.12 -16.67
C LEU A 251 -15.33 -42.08 -16.88
N TYR A 252 -15.99 -40.98 -16.47
CA TYR A 252 -17.41 -40.81 -16.69
C TYR A 252 -17.77 -40.69 -18.18
N ILE A 253 -16.98 -39.92 -18.95
CA ILE A 253 -17.14 -39.83 -20.40
C ILE A 253 -16.89 -41.20 -21.07
N ALA A 254 -15.85 -41.91 -20.67
CA ALA A 254 -15.58 -43.27 -21.15
C ALA A 254 -16.72 -44.23 -20.83
N TYR A 255 -17.21 -44.22 -19.59
CA TYR A 255 -18.39 -45.03 -19.18
C TYR A 255 -19.60 -44.71 -20.05
N PHE A 256 -19.88 -43.40 -20.26
CA PHE A 256 -21.00 -42.95 -21.08
C PHE A 256 -20.88 -43.42 -22.53
N ILE A 257 -19.70 -43.39 -23.13
CA ILE A 257 -19.45 -43.79 -24.51
C ILE A 257 -19.52 -45.31 -24.69
N PHE A 258 -18.97 -46.08 -23.73
CA PHE A 258 -18.80 -47.53 -23.88
C PHE A 258 -19.97 -48.35 -23.34
N PHE A 259 -20.61 -47.90 -22.27
CA PHE A 259 -21.58 -48.74 -21.52
C PHE A 259 -23.01 -48.22 -21.57
N GLN A 260 -23.26 -46.98 -21.96
CA GLN A 260 -24.64 -46.51 -22.04
C GLN A 260 -25.31 -47.07 -23.33
N PRO A 261 -26.42 -47.78 -23.25
CA PRO A 261 -27.09 -48.32 -24.41
C PRO A 261 -27.75 -47.16 -25.21
N VAL A 262 -27.43 -47.09 -26.49
CA VAL A 262 -28.06 -46.19 -27.43
C VAL A 262 -28.77 -47.05 -28.48
N ASP A 263 -30.09 -46.93 -28.55
CA ASP A 263 -30.96 -47.78 -29.43
C ASP A 263 -30.72 -49.28 -29.27
N GLY A 264 -30.45 -49.78 -28.07
CA GLY A 264 -30.20 -51.16 -27.77
C GLY A 264 -28.82 -51.72 -28.10
N ALA A 265 -27.91 -50.89 -28.60
CA ALA A 265 -26.52 -51.21 -28.85
C ALA A 265 -25.61 -50.42 -27.89
N THR A 266 -24.52 -51.04 -27.47
CA THR A 266 -23.51 -50.41 -26.60
C THR A 266 -22.20 -50.20 -27.38
N GLY A 267 -21.45 -49.19 -27.00
CA GLY A 267 -20.11 -48.90 -27.52
C GLY A 267 -19.98 -47.65 -28.37
N PRO A 268 -18.74 -47.27 -28.69
CA PRO A 268 -18.45 -45.99 -29.38
C PRO A 268 -19.15 -45.84 -30.72
N ALA A 269 -19.31 -46.91 -31.48
CA ALA A 269 -19.93 -46.89 -32.79
C ALA A 269 -21.43 -46.54 -32.73
N ALA A 270 -22.15 -46.96 -31.68
CA ALA A 270 -23.54 -46.61 -31.44
C ALA A 270 -23.68 -45.14 -31.06
N PHE A 271 -22.81 -44.65 -30.18
CA PHE A 271 -22.81 -43.25 -29.70
C PHE A 271 -22.52 -42.25 -30.85
N PHE A 272 -21.45 -42.47 -31.60
CA PHE A 272 -21.09 -41.59 -32.72
C PHE A 272 -22.08 -41.72 -33.92
N GLY A 273 -22.61 -42.93 -34.12
CA GLY A 273 -23.65 -43.15 -35.17
C GLY A 273 -24.94 -42.36 -34.92
N GLN A 274 -25.37 -42.25 -33.64
CA GLN A 274 -26.54 -41.42 -33.30
C GLN A 274 -26.23 -39.92 -33.41
N ALA A 275 -25.05 -39.46 -32.98
CA ALA A 275 -24.64 -38.08 -33.12
C ALA A 275 -24.62 -37.60 -34.58
N ILE A 276 -24.22 -38.49 -35.52
CA ILE A 276 -24.24 -38.25 -36.96
C ILE A 276 -25.68 -38.25 -37.50
N LYS A 277 -26.54 -39.23 -37.07
CA LYS A 277 -27.97 -39.27 -37.45
C LYS A 277 -28.71 -37.99 -37.01
N THR A 278 -28.51 -37.55 -35.76
CA THR A 278 -29.18 -36.34 -35.26
C THR A 278 -28.77 -35.11 -36.06
N LYS A 279 -27.50 -34.99 -36.45
CA LYS A 279 -26.99 -33.88 -37.24
C LYS A 279 -27.50 -33.88 -38.69
N ILE A 280 -27.81 -35.05 -39.25
CA ILE A 280 -28.35 -35.18 -40.64
C ILE A 280 -29.86 -34.90 -40.65
N LEU A 281 -30.59 -35.23 -39.55
CA LEU A 281 -32.04 -35.03 -39.47
C LEU A 281 -32.46 -33.62 -39.05
N THR A 282 -31.52 -32.79 -38.55
CA THR A 282 -31.76 -31.40 -38.14
C THR A 282 -31.27 -30.35 -39.17
N ASN A 283 -30.74 -30.78 -40.29
CA ASN A 283 -30.47 -30.00 -41.48
C ASN A 283 -31.42 -30.41 -42.62
#